data_6adefa78e6bc56617c9a17cb90a37622
#
_entry.id   6adefa78e6bc56617c9a17cb90a37622
#
_cell.length_a   1.000
_cell.length_b   1.000
_cell.length_c   1.000
_cell.angle_alpha   90.00
_cell.angle_beta   90.00
_cell.angle_gamma   90.00
#
_symmetry.space_group_name_H-M   'P 1'
#
loop_
_entity.id
_entity.type
_entity.pdbx_description
1 polymer ?
#
loop_
_entity_poly.entity_id
_entity_poly.type
_entity_poly.pdbx_seq_one_letter_code
_entity_poly.pdbx_strand_id
1 'polypeptide(L)'
;MTIGPARVRTATVMIAVAVLLASGAVPRALADPDDVAPVDPMPTPEVLEHMVLSDEPEAAPVPIPFAIPFGTPEGQDPTPFVGAAPFEPPTVSPSDGATVGIAKPIVISFNAPVADRAMAEQAIHISSDPPVPGKFYWMNDSQVRWRPFDFWPAHTTVNIDAGGTRSSFATGDALMAVADNETHQLTVTRDGIVEQTFPMSMGKPGRDTPNGTYYVQDKSLDVVMDSATYGVPNSSPDGYRVHVQLAVRFDNSGNYVHSAPWSVADQGIRNVSHGCINISPTDAKWFYDNFGVGDPIVITNSVPATQGDGTEDWQI
;
A
#
# COMPACT_ATOMS: atom_id res chain seq x y z
N MET A 1 43.25 -34.35 24.98
CA MET A 1 41.98 -34.98 24.65
C MET A 1 41.32 -34.14 23.59
N THR A 2 41.53 -34.52 22.33
CA THR A 2 41.18 -33.74 21.10
C THR A 2 39.85 -34.23 20.56
N ILE A 3 38.87 -33.37 20.47
CA ILE A 3 37.56 -33.68 19.87
C ILE A 3 37.54 -33.05 18.47
N GLY A 4 37.46 -33.90 17.46
CA GLY A 4 37.43 -33.51 16.04
C GLY A 4 36.05 -33.03 15.57
N PRO A 5 35.97 -32.39 14.39
CA PRO A 5 34.75 -31.73 13.92
C PRO A 5 33.74 -32.67 13.27
N ALA A 6 32.46 -32.47 13.58
CA ALA A 6 31.32 -33.17 12.98
C ALA A 6 31.13 -32.75 11.53
N ARG A 7 31.04 -33.75 10.64
CA ARG A 7 30.70 -33.57 9.20
C ARG A 7 29.19 -33.46 9.02
N VAL A 8 28.75 -32.35 8.45
CA VAL A 8 27.39 -32.15 7.93
C VAL A 8 27.29 -32.87 6.57
N ARG A 9 26.35 -33.82 6.44
CA ARG A 9 26.01 -34.46 5.18
C ARG A 9 24.90 -33.71 4.53
N THR A 10 25.19 -33.11 3.38
CA THR A 10 24.19 -32.50 2.48
C THR A 10 23.55 -33.62 1.66
N ALA A 11 22.23 -33.80 1.78
CA ALA A 11 21.47 -34.70 0.93
C ALA A 11 20.95 -33.92 -0.29
N THR A 12 21.46 -34.26 -1.46
CA THR A 12 20.97 -33.74 -2.75
C THR A 12 19.80 -34.62 -3.19
N VAL A 13 18.61 -34.06 -3.26
CA VAL A 13 17.43 -34.72 -3.86
C VAL A 13 17.41 -34.38 -5.34
N MET A 14 17.66 -35.38 -6.18
CA MET A 14 17.43 -35.30 -7.64
C MET A 14 15.98 -35.65 -7.92
N ILE A 15 15.22 -34.74 -8.50
CA ILE A 15 13.89 -34.99 -9.08
C ILE A 15 14.10 -35.30 -10.56
N ALA A 16 13.87 -36.55 -10.95
CA ALA A 16 13.85 -36.98 -12.35
C ALA A 16 12.48 -36.65 -12.96
N VAL A 17 12.44 -35.79 -13.96
CA VAL A 17 11.25 -35.54 -14.78
C VAL A 17 11.29 -36.52 -15.95
N ALA A 18 10.36 -37.49 -15.97
CA ALA A 18 10.16 -38.39 -17.09
C ALA A 18 9.24 -37.71 -18.12
N VAL A 19 9.78 -37.42 -19.30
CA VAL A 19 9.01 -36.98 -20.47
C VAL A 19 8.56 -38.20 -21.23
N LEU A 20 7.25 -38.51 -21.20
CA LEU A 20 6.65 -39.51 -22.08
C LEU A 20 6.35 -38.88 -23.45
N LEU A 21 7.10 -39.28 -24.47
CA LEU A 21 6.78 -39.04 -25.87
C LEU A 21 5.81 -40.11 -26.34
N ALA A 22 4.52 -39.78 -26.49
CA ALA A 22 3.55 -40.62 -27.17
C ALA A 22 3.56 -40.28 -28.67
N SER A 23 4.17 -41.11 -29.48
CA SER A 23 4.10 -41.08 -30.94
C SER A 23 2.81 -41.73 -31.40
N GLY A 24 1.74 -40.95 -31.61
CA GLY A 24 0.52 -41.38 -32.27
C GLY A 24 0.67 -41.23 -33.79
N ALA A 25 0.82 -42.32 -34.50
CA ALA A 25 0.74 -42.35 -35.97
C ALA A 25 -0.74 -42.22 -36.39
N VAL A 26 -1.06 -41.14 -37.13
CA VAL A 26 -2.36 -40.96 -37.78
C VAL A 26 -2.33 -41.70 -39.13
N PRO A 27 -3.26 -42.64 -39.42
CA PRO A 27 -3.34 -43.26 -40.75
C PRO A 27 -3.85 -42.20 -41.76
N ARG A 28 -3.07 -42.03 -42.83
CA ARG A 28 -3.41 -41.20 -43.96
C ARG A 28 -4.33 -41.99 -44.84
N ALA A 29 -5.63 -41.68 -44.82
CA ALA A 29 -6.58 -42.19 -45.81
C ALA A 29 -6.28 -41.54 -47.16
N LEU A 30 -6.06 -42.36 -48.17
CA LEU A 30 -5.97 -41.92 -49.56
C LEU A 30 -7.40 -41.54 -49.99
N ALA A 31 -7.59 -40.32 -50.40
CA ALA A 31 -8.84 -39.85 -50.98
C ALA A 31 -9.01 -40.50 -52.38
N ASP A 32 -10.24 -41.01 -52.60
CA ASP A 32 -10.68 -41.56 -53.87
C ASP A 32 -10.80 -40.42 -54.91
N PRO A 33 -10.26 -40.53 -56.13
CA PRO A 33 -10.28 -39.43 -57.09
C PRO A 33 -11.67 -39.13 -57.70
N ASP A 34 -12.72 -39.89 -57.34
CA ASP A 34 -14.06 -39.74 -57.94
C ASP A 34 -15.08 -39.02 -57.04
N ASP A 35 -14.68 -38.54 -55.85
CA ASP A 35 -15.58 -37.83 -54.94
C ASP A 35 -15.50 -36.29 -55.14
N VAL A 36 -15.96 -35.86 -56.33
CA VAL A 36 -16.17 -34.43 -56.62
C VAL A 36 -17.59 -34.09 -56.28
N ALA A 37 -17.77 -33.43 -55.14
CA ALA A 37 -19.07 -32.83 -54.79
C ALA A 37 -19.52 -31.83 -55.87
N PRO A 38 -20.80 -31.79 -56.22
CA PRO A 38 -21.31 -30.83 -57.23
C PRO A 38 -21.10 -29.42 -56.74
N VAL A 39 -20.41 -28.58 -57.52
CA VAL A 39 -20.27 -27.13 -57.27
C VAL A 39 -21.62 -26.50 -57.54
N ASP A 40 -22.18 -25.87 -56.54
CA ASP A 40 -23.41 -25.03 -56.71
C ASP A 40 -23.10 -23.94 -57.76
N PRO A 41 -24.03 -23.67 -58.71
CA PRO A 41 -23.86 -22.63 -59.68
C PRO A 41 -23.72 -21.27 -59.00
N MET A 42 -22.73 -20.47 -59.45
CA MET A 42 -22.56 -19.10 -58.99
C MET A 42 -23.87 -18.33 -59.09
N PRO A 43 -24.26 -17.58 -58.08
CA PRO A 43 -25.48 -16.74 -58.09
C PRO A 43 -25.40 -15.72 -59.23
N THR A 44 -26.49 -15.59 -60.00
CA THR A 44 -26.61 -14.64 -61.08
C THR A 44 -26.60 -13.17 -60.55
N PRO A 45 -26.21 -12.17 -61.33
CA PRO A 45 -26.10 -10.77 -60.87
C PRO A 45 -27.36 -10.19 -60.23
N GLU A 46 -28.54 -10.71 -60.54
CA GLU A 46 -29.82 -10.24 -59.95
C GLU A 46 -29.99 -10.57 -58.44
N VAL A 47 -29.24 -11.53 -57.90
CA VAL A 47 -29.33 -11.88 -56.48
C VAL A 47 -28.44 -10.94 -55.62
N LEU A 48 -27.54 -10.17 -56.22
CA LEU A 48 -26.67 -9.24 -55.51
C LEU A 48 -27.30 -7.88 -55.22
N GLU A 49 -28.45 -7.53 -55.88
CA GLU A 49 -29.11 -6.23 -55.63
C GLU A 49 -29.96 -6.21 -54.34
N HIS A 50 -30.11 -7.32 -53.63
CA HIS A 50 -30.92 -7.40 -52.39
C HIS A 50 -30.08 -7.67 -51.14
N MET A 51 -28.76 -7.63 -51.22
CA MET A 51 -27.95 -7.49 -50.01
C MET A 51 -28.02 -6.03 -49.55
N VAL A 52 -29.08 -5.72 -48.84
CA VAL A 52 -29.16 -4.53 -48.00
C VAL A 52 -27.99 -4.64 -47.05
N LEU A 53 -26.99 -3.78 -47.23
CA LEU A 53 -26.02 -3.49 -46.19
C LEU A 53 -26.82 -3.12 -44.95
N SER A 54 -26.88 -4.00 -43.98
CA SER A 54 -27.37 -3.64 -42.64
C SER A 54 -26.56 -2.44 -42.23
N ASP A 55 -27.20 -1.29 -42.01
CA ASP A 55 -26.68 -0.16 -41.27
C ASP A 55 -26.50 -0.62 -39.81
N GLU A 56 -25.56 -1.55 -39.55
CA GLU A 56 -25.03 -1.66 -38.22
C GLU A 56 -24.26 -0.38 -37.97
N PRO A 57 -24.56 0.36 -36.90
CA PRO A 57 -23.80 1.54 -36.55
C PRO A 57 -22.34 1.12 -36.42
N GLU A 58 -21.47 1.70 -37.26
CA GLU A 58 -20.04 1.50 -37.20
C GLU A 58 -19.59 1.68 -35.73
N ALA A 59 -19.12 0.61 -35.13
CA ALA A 59 -18.69 0.64 -33.72
C ALA A 59 -17.72 1.80 -33.55
N ALA A 60 -18.00 2.71 -32.62
CA ALA A 60 -17.11 3.83 -32.36
C ALA A 60 -15.67 3.32 -32.18
N PRO A 61 -14.66 3.97 -32.79
CA PRO A 61 -13.30 3.52 -32.72
C PRO A 61 -12.88 3.36 -31.26
N VAL A 62 -12.38 2.17 -30.91
CA VAL A 62 -11.89 1.89 -29.55
C VAL A 62 -10.72 2.85 -29.29
N PRO A 63 -10.75 3.64 -28.22
CA PRO A 63 -9.66 4.55 -27.90
C PRO A 63 -8.35 3.76 -27.78
N ILE A 64 -7.31 4.20 -28.50
CA ILE A 64 -5.97 3.60 -28.40
C ILE A 64 -5.29 4.23 -27.17
N PRO A 65 -4.82 3.43 -26.20
CA PRO A 65 -4.07 3.94 -25.07
C PRO A 65 -2.84 4.74 -25.53
N PHE A 66 -2.53 5.81 -24.80
CA PHE A 66 -1.30 6.55 -25.04
C PHE A 66 -0.09 5.70 -24.63
N ALA A 67 0.99 5.81 -25.40
CA ALA A 67 2.25 5.16 -25.01
C ALA A 67 2.87 5.91 -23.80
N ILE A 68 3.26 5.15 -22.78
CA ILE A 68 3.99 5.72 -21.63
C ILE A 68 5.30 6.33 -22.13
N PRO A 69 5.63 7.59 -21.79
CA PRO A 69 6.85 8.26 -22.25
C PRO A 69 8.11 7.50 -21.81
N PHE A 70 9.13 7.49 -22.67
CA PHE A 70 10.42 6.90 -22.33
C PHE A 70 11.03 7.61 -21.11
N GLY A 71 11.55 6.84 -20.15
CA GLY A 71 12.14 7.36 -18.90
C GLY A 71 11.15 7.61 -17.77
N THR A 72 9.87 7.28 -17.95
CA THR A 72 8.91 7.26 -16.84
C THR A 72 9.36 6.24 -15.79
N PRO A 73 9.40 6.62 -14.49
CA PRO A 73 9.77 5.67 -13.43
C PRO A 73 8.81 4.48 -13.33
N GLU A 74 9.32 3.38 -12.79
CA GLU A 74 8.53 2.18 -12.51
C GLU A 74 7.27 2.52 -11.70
N GLY A 75 6.12 1.94 -12.09
CA GLY A 75 4.84 2.10 -11.42
C GLY A 75 4.14 3.44 -11.68
N GLN A 76 4.71 4.32 -12.54
CA GLN A 76 4.06 5.56 -12.95
C GLN A 76 3.55 5.49 -14.39
N ASP A 77 2.45 6.19 -14.64
CA ASP A 77 1.91 6.48 -15.95
C ASP A 77 1.37 7.92 -15.97
N PRO A 78 2.06 8.87 -16.63
CA PRO A 78 1.61 10.25 -16.74
C PRO A 78 0.57 10.49 -17.85
N THR A 79 0.17 9.43 -18.59
CA THR A 79 -0.81 9.58 -19.66
C THR A 79 -2.23 9.60 -19.11
N PRO A 80 -3.19 10.27 -19.74
CA PRO A 80 -4.58 10.20 -19.32
C PRO A 80 -5.15 8.82 -19.62
N PHE A 81 -5.98 8.30 -18.71
CA PHE A 81 -6.73 7.07 -18.96
C PHE A 81 -7.74 7.27 -20.08
N VAL A 82 -7.82 6.32 -21.01
CA VAL A 82 -8.78 6.28 -22.12
C VAL A 82 -9.41 4.90 -22.23
N GLY A 83 -10.70 4.86 -22.47
CA GLY A 83 -11.48 3.62 -22.61
C GLY A 83 -12.47 3.41 -21.48
N ALA A 84 -12.99 2.18 -21.38
CA ALA A 84 -13.91 1.78 -20.32
C ALA A 84 -13.10 1.19 -19.15
N ALA A 85 -13.29 1.76 -17.96
CA ALA A 85 -12.66 1.21 -16.76
C ALA A 85 -13.27 -0.17 -16.43
N PRO A 86 -12.45 -1.13 -15.92
CA PRO A 86 -12.95 -2.45 -15.52
C PRO A 86 -13.64 -2.44 -14.14
N PHE A 87 -13.92 -1.26 -13.60
CA PHE A 87 -14.56 -1.03 -12.30
C PHE A 87 -15.39 0.24 -12.32
N GLU A 88 -16.38 0.31 -11.44
CA GLU A 88 -17.14 1.54 -11.18
C GLU A 88 -16.25 2.60 -10.51
N PRO A 89 -16.59 3.92 -10.64
CA PRO A 89 -15.80 5.00 -10.06
C PRO A 89 -15.41 4.71 -8.59
N PRO A 90 -14.11 4.60 -8.27
CA PRO A 90 -13.64 4.27 -6.93
C PRO A 90 -13.57 5.51 -6.03
N THR A 91 -13.40 5.27 -4.73
CA THR A 91 -12.98 6.31 -3.79
C THR A 91 -11.45 6.37 -3.75
N VAL A 92 -10.90 7.59 -3.81
CA VAL A 92 -9.46 7.85 -3.79
C VAL A 92 -9.07 8.61 -2.52
N SER A 93 -8.00 8.20 -1.86
CA SER A 93 -7.36 8.91 -0.75
C SER A 93 -5.85 8.99 -1.03
N PRO A 94 -5.19 10.15 -0.78
CA PRO A 94 -5.70 11.40 -0.24
C PRO A 94 -6.80 12.02 -1.10
N SER A 95 -7.66 12.87 -0.45
CA SER A 95 -8.69 13.62 -1.17
C SER A 95 -8.08 14.68 -2.09
N ASP A 96 -8.81 15.05 -3.12
CA ASP A 96 -8.38 16.08 -4.07
C ASP A 96 -8.02 17.40 -3.37
N GLY A 97 -6.88 17.97 -3.76
CA GLY A 97 -6.32 19.20 -3.19
C GLY A 97 -5.71 19.05 -1.79
N ALA A 98 -5.65 17.85 -1.21
CA ALA A 98 -5.06 17.65 0.11
C ALA A 98 -3.55 17.92 0.11
N THR A 99 -3.03 18.37 1.28
CA THR A 99 -1.60 18.31 1.60
C THR A 99 -1.39 17.27 2.69
N VAL A 100 -0.47 16.33 2.47
CA VAL A 100 -0.22 15.20 3.37
C VAL A 100 1.27 15.02 3.65
N GLY A 101 1.61 14.20 4.64
CA GLY A 101 2.99 13.83 4.92
C GLY A 101 3.60 12.89 3.88
N ILE A 102 4.92 12.83 3.87
CA ILE A 102 5.73 12.13 2.86
C ILE A 102 5.58 10.59 2.87
N ALA A 103 5.00 10.01 3.89
CA ALA A 103 4.75 8.57 3.96
C ALA A 103 3.30 8.17 3.58
N LYS A 104 2.46 9.11 3.15
CA LYS A 104 1.06 8.80 2.81
C LYS A 104 0.97 7.98 1.53
N PRO A 105 0.47 6.72 1.56
CA PRO A 105 0.18 5.97 0.35
C PRO A 105 -1.09 6.49 -0.33
N ILE A 106 -1.20 6.22 -1.63
CA ILE A 106 -2.45 6.34 -2.36
C ILE A 106 -3.30 5.11 -2.03
N VAL A 107 -4.56 5.33 -1.67
CA VAL A 107 -5.53 4.27 -1.37
C VAL A 107 -6.70 4.40 -2.34
N ILE A 108 -6.96 3.35 -3.10
CA ILE A 108 -8.08 3.28 -4.05
C ILE A 108 -9.00 2.17 -3.57
N SER A 109 -10.22 2.54 -3.21
CA SER A 109 -11.25 1.62 -2.70
C SER A 109 -12.37 1.49 -3.71
N PHE A 110 -12.65 0.26 -4.12
CA PHE A 110 -13.69 -0.11 -5.08
C PHE A 110 -14.99 -0.46 -4.35
N ASN A 111 -16.13 -0.16 -4.99
CA ASN A 111 -17.46 -0.45 -4.44
C ASN A 111 -17.81 -1.96 -4.48
N ALA A 112 -17.06 -2.75 -5.25
CA ALA A 112 -17.22 -4.20 -5.38
C ALA A 112 -15.82 -4.86 -5.53
N PRO A 113 -15.69 -6.17 -5.22
CA PRO A 113 -14.47 -6.92 -5.46
C PRO A 113 -14.05 -6.87 -6.94
N VAL A 114 -12.76 -6.62 -7.18
CA VAL A 114 -12.15 -6.57 -8.51
C VAL A 114 -11.79 -7.98 -8.95
N ALA A 115 -12.33 -8.41 -10.09
CA ALA A 115 -12.11 -9.76 -10.63
C ALA A 115 -10.73 -9.92 -11.28
N ASP A 116 -10.22 -8.89 -11.94
CA ASP A 116 -8.92 -8.87 -12.61
C ASP A 116 -8.08 -7.69 -12.09
N ARG A 117 -7.19 -7.99 -11.14
CA ARG A 117 -6.32 -6.99 -10.50
C ARG A 117 -5.35 -6.36 -11.49
N ALA A 118 -4.81 -7.14 -12.44
CA ALA A 118 -3.86 -6.63 -13.43
C ALA A 118 -4.52 -5.64 -14.39
N MET A 119 -5.75 -5.93 -14.83
CA MET A 119 -6.53 -5.01 -15.66
C MET A 119 -6.92 -3.75 -14.87
N ALA A 120 -7.24 -3.87 -13.59
CA ALA A 120 -7.53 -2.71 -12.75
C ALA A 120 -6.30 -1.81 -12.56
N GLU A 121 -5.12 -2.39 -12.29
CA GLU A 121 -3.87 -1.63 -12.17
C GLU A 121 -3.54 -0.89 -13.47
N GLN A 122 -3.76 -1.50 -14.65
CA GLN A 122 -3.58 -0.85 -15.95
C GLN A 122 -4.53 0.31 -16.21
N ALA A 123 -5.67 0.36 -15.50
CA ALA A 123 -6.63 1.46 -15.59
C ALA A 123 -6.40 2.54 -14.53
N ILE A 124 -5.35 2.42 -13.72
CA ILE A 124 -4.97 3.39 -12.69
C ILE A 124 -3.64 4.02 -13.07
N HIS A 125 -3.70 5.26 -13.53
CA HIS A 125 -2.55 6.03 -13.93
C HIS A 125 -2.12 6.96 -12.79
N ILE A 126 -0.87 6.87 -12.38
CA ILE A 126 -0.29 7.68 -11.31
C ILE A 126 0.95 8.38 -11.85
N SER A 127 1.05 9.67 -11.56
CA SER A 127 2.23 10.45 -11.87
C SER A 127 2.58 11.41 -10.75
N SER A 128 3.84 11.76 -10.61
CA SER A 128 4.29 12.74 -9.63
C SER A 128 5.33 13.70 -10.21
N ASP A 129 5.44 14.87 -9.60
CA ASP A 129 6.48 15.85 -9.87
C ASP A 129 7.11 16.31 -8.53
N PRO A 130 8.41 15.95 -8.29
CA PRO A 130 9.29 15.14 -9.13
C PRO A 130 8.79 13.69 -9.29
N PRO A 131 9.10 13.04 -10.43
CA PRO A 131 8.70 11.66 -10.67
C PRO A 131 9.53 10.69 -9.84
N VAL A 132 8.87 9.74 -9.17
CA VAL A 132 9.51 8.74 -8.32
C VAL A 132 8.99 7.32 -8.62
N PRO A 133 9.84 6.27 -8.56
CA PRO A 133 9.38 4.91 -8.76
C PRO A 133 8.54 4.42 -7.56
N GLY A 134 7.58 3.53 -7.85
CA GLY A 134 6.72 2.95 -6.83
C GLY A 134 6.00 1.71 -7.33
N LYS A 135 5.08 1.20 -6.53
CA LYS A 135 4.36 -0.04 -6.83
C LYS A 135 2.94 -0.04 -6.31
N PHE A 136 2.09 -0.83 -7.00
CA PHE A 136 0.80 -1.26 -6.49
C PHE A 136 0.94 -2.42 -5.50
N TYR A 137 0.02 -2.50 -4.54
CA TYR A 137 -0.18 -3.66 -3.66
C TYR A 137 -1.62 -3.72 -3.19
N TRP A 138 -2.15 -4.94 -3.07
CA TRP A 138 -3.55 -5.18 -2.74
C TRP A 138 -3.70 -5.52 -1.27
N MET A 139 -4.54 -4.78 -0.55
CA MET A 139 -4.91 -5.11 0.83
C MET A 139 -5.99 -6.20 0.87
N ASN A 140 -6.90 -6.19 -0.10
CA ASN A 140 -7.96 -7.17 -0.31
C ASN A 140 -8.52 -7.02 -1.73
N ASP A 141 -9.60 -7.75 -2.08
CA ASP A 141 -10.17 -7.70 -3.43
C ASP A 141 -10.88 -6.39 -3.77
N SER A 142 -11.12 -5.51 -2.79
CA SER A 142 -11.81 -4.23 -2.97
C SER A 142 -10.91 -3.01 -2.66
N GLN A 143 -9.63 -3.22 -2.38
CA GLN A 143 -8.71 -2.11 -2.10
C GLN A 143 -7.31 -2.37 -2.63
N VAL A 144 -6.87 -1.53 -3.54
CA VAL A 144 -5.48 -1.43 -3.99
C VAL A 144 -4.86 -0.15 -3.45
N ARG A 145 -3.58 -0.22 -3.15
CA ARG A 145 -2.78 0.93 -2.75
C ARG A 145 -1.58 1.06 -3.68
N TRP A 146 -1.06 2.28 -3.75
CA TRP A 146 0.19 2.57 -4.42
C TRP A 146 1.07 3.42 -3.51
N ARG A 147 2.36 3.12 -3.46
CA ARG A 147 3.34 3.94 -2.75
C ARG A 147 4.66 3.99 -3.52
N PRO A 148 5.46 5.06 -3.36
CA PRO A 148 6.84 5.06 -3.83
C PRO A 148 7.66 3.99 -3.09
N PHE A 149 8.82 3.60 -3.65
CA PHE A 149 9.71 2.66 -2.96
C PHE A 149 10.34 3.26 -1.71
N ASP A 150 10.70 4.54 -1.77
CA ASP A 150 11.06 5.36 -0.62
C ASP A 150 9.92 6.35 -0.30
N PHE A 151 10.05 7.19 0.73
CA PHE A 151 9.08 8.24 0.98
C PHE A 151 8.99 9.22 -0.19
N TRP A 152 7.83 9.84 -0.34
CA TRP A 152 7.70 10.95 -1.27
C TRP A 152 8.73 12.04 -0.95
N PRO A 153 9.35 12.68 -1.94
CA PRO A 153 10.08 13.94 -1.69
C PRO A 153 9.15 15.00 -1.11
N ALA A 154 9.71 15.94 -0.36
CA ALA A 154 8.96 17.12 0.07
C ALA A 154 8.39 17.89 -1.13
N HIS A 155 7.22 18.49 -0.96
CA HIS A 155 6.57 19.37 -1.95
C HIS A 155 6.31 18.68 -3.31
N THR A 156 6.11 17.37 -3.31
CA THR A 156 5.76 16.59 -4.50
C THR A 156 4.29 16.77 -4.83
N THR A 157 3.97 17.08 -6.08
CA THR A 157 2.60 17.02 -6.59
C THR A 157 2.33 15.63 -7.16
N VAL A 158 1.24 15.00 -6.76
CA VAL A 158 0.85 13.67 -7.22
C VAL A 158 -0.50 13.75 -7.92
N ASN A 159 -0.60 13.19 -9.13
CA ASN A 159 -1.83 13.09 -9.90
C ASN A 159 -2.25 11.64 -10.02
N ILE A 160 -3.54 11.41 -9.95
CA ILE A 160 -4.18 10.08 -9.99
C ILE A 160 -5.30 10.15 -11.01
N ASP A 161 -5.35 9.20 -11.94
CA ASP A 161 -6.48 8.96 -12.84
C ASP A 161 -6.88 7.48 -12.69
N ALA A 162 -7.86 7.20 -11.86
CA ALA A 162 -8.34 5.84 -11.61
C ALA A 162 -9.58 5.56 -12.46
N GLY A 163 -9.36 5.10 -13.69
CA GLY A 163 -10.43 4.78 -14.64
C GLY A 163 -11.29 5.99 -15.01
N GLY A 164 -10.71 7.20 -15.07
CA GLY A 164 -11.40 8.46 -15.29
C GLY A 164 -11.81 9.20 -14.03
N THR A 165 -11.71 8.58 -12.84
CA THR A 165 -11.83 9.29 -11.56
C THR A 165 -10.52 9.97 -11.24
N ARG A 166 -10.50 11.31 -11.33
CA ARG A 166 -9.29 12.12 -11.17
C ARG A 166 -9.21 12.75 -9.79
N SER A 167 -8.00 12.75 -9.25
CA SER A 167 -7.64 13.38 -7.98
C SER A 167 -6.19 13.83 -8.02
N SER A 168 -5.84 14.84 -7.24
CA SER A 168 -4.45 15.24 -7.03
C SER A 168 -4.23 15.65 -5.57
N PHE A 169 -2.99 15.49 -5.09
CA PHE A 169 -2.60 15.95 -3.77
C PHE A 169 -1.14 16.42 -3.80
N ALA A 170 -0.71 17.10 -2.75
CA ALA A 170 0.69 17.47 -2.56
C ALA A 170 1.24 16.91 -1.25
N THR A 171 2.56 16.68 -1.19
CA THR A 171 3.25 16.46 0.08
C THR A 171 3.69 17.78 0.69
N GLY A 172 3.74 17.83 2.02
CA GLY A 172 4.33 18.95 2.76
C GLY A 172 5.86 18.86 2.86
N ASP A 173 6.42 19.47 3.90
CA ASP A 173 7.82 19.30 4.27
C ASP A 173 8.14 17.82 4.54
N ALA A 174 9.41 17.42 4.40
CA ALA A 174 9.84 16.08 4.82
C ALA A 174 10.00 16.02 6.35
N LEU A 175 8.86 16.06 7.06
CA LEU A 175 8.80 15.93 8.52
C LEU A 175 8.75 14.45 8.90
N MET A 176 9.68 14.01 9.77
CA MET A 176 9.78 12.64 10.21
C MET A 176 10.15 12.55 11.68
N ALA A 177 9.56 11.61 12.41
CA ALA A 177 9.94 11.26 13.78
C ALA A 177 10.57 9.87 13.85
N VAL A 178 11.67 9.74 14.61
CA VAL A 178 12.30 8.46 14.93
C VAL A 178 12.24 8.26 16.44
N ALA A 179 11.49 7.23 16.86
CA ALA A 179 11.39 6.80 18.25
C ALA A 179 12.40 5.68 18.50
N ASP A 180 13.46 5.98 19.18
CA ASP A 180 14.53 5.03 19.51
C ASP A 180 14.33 4.45 20.91
N ASN A 181 14.01 3.15 20.96
CA ASN A 181 13.75 2.42 22.20
C ASN A 181 14.98 2.28 23.12
N GLU A 182 16.18 2.28 22.57
CA GLU A 182 17.42 2.12 23.36
C GLU A 182 17.76 3.42 24.09
N THR A 183 17.60 4.56 23.42
CA THR A 183 17.91 5.88 23.99
C THR A 183 16.74 6.53 24.70
N HIS A 184 15.51 6.01 24.52
CA HIS A 184 14.26 6.62 24.97
C HIS A 184 14.07 8.07 24.49
N GLN A 185 14.49 8.33 23.23
CA GLN A 185 14.36 9.63 22.59
C GLN A 185 13.49 9.56 21.35
N LEU A 186 12.65 10.55 21.18
CA LEU A 186 11.88 10.81 19.94
C LEU A 186 12.55 11.98 19.22
N THR A 187 13.31 11.67 18.18
CA THR A 187 14.01 12.68 17.36
C THR A 187 13.17 13.06 16.16
N VAL A 188 12.93 14.34 15.97
CA VAL A 188 12.19 14.88 14.82
C VAL A 188 13.15 15.57 13.88
N THR A 189 13.04 15.25 12.60
CA THR A 189 13.75 15.94 11.51
C THR A 189 12.76 16.59 10.57
N ARG A 190 13.12 17.77 10.07
CA ARG A 190 12.46 18.43 8.95
C ARG A 190 13.49 18.65 7.84
N ASP A 191 13.21 18.15 6.64
CA ASP A 191 14.10 18.20 5.48
C ASP A 191 15.52 17.65 5.78
N GLY A 192 15.58 16.59 6.60
CA GLY A 192 16.81 15.93 7.01
C GLY A 192 17.58 16.62 8.15
N ILE A 193 17.12 17.77 8.64
CA ILE A 193 17.75 18.51 9.74
C ILE A 193 17.01 18.22 11.04
N VAL A 194 17.73 17.85 12.11
CA VAL A 194 17.14 17.67 13.44
C VAL A 194 16.55 18.98 13.94
N GLU A 195 15.24 18.98 14.17
CA GLU A 195 14.49 20.14 14.65
C GLU A 195 14.20 20.04 16.15
N GLN A 196 13.85 18.82 16.62
CA GLN A 196 13.53 18.54 18.02
C GLN A 196 14.05 17.18 18.45
N THR A 197 14.26 17.02 19.75
CA THR A 197 14.50 15.72 20.40
C THR A 197 13.76 15.74 21.74
N PHE A 198 12.81 14.82 21.89
CA PHE A 198 11.95 14.73 23.08
C PHE A 198 12.30 13.49 23.90
N PRO A 199 12.48 13.60 25.22
CA PRO A 199 12.43 12.43 26.08
C PRO A 199 11.10 11.71 25.96
N MET A 200 11.11 10.41 25.77
CA MET A 200 9.88 9.62 25.61
C MET A 200 9.88 8.36 26.46
N SER A 201 8.69 7.76 26.60
CA SER A 201 8.50 6.45 27.19
C SER A 201 7.53 5.65 26.32
N MET A 202 7.93 4.48 25.83
CA MET A 202 7.12 3.62 24.98
C MET A 202 6.51 2.45 25.77
N GLY A 203 6.05 1.43 25.03
CA GLY A 203 5.47 0.22 25.61
C GLY A 203 6.42 -0.52 26.56
N LYS A 204 5.94 -0.82 27.77
CA LYS A 204 6.67 -1.62 28.77
C LYS A 204 6.88 -3.06 28.27
N PRO A 205 7.83 -3.85 28.82
CA PRO A 205 8.03 -5.24 28.47
C PRO A 205 6.73 -6.06 28.47
N GLY A 206 6.47 -6.76 27.36
CA GLY A 206 5.22 -7.51 27.12
C GLY A 206 4.04 -6.67 26.57
N ARG A 207 4.25 -5.37 26.42
CA ARG A 207 3.37 -4.41 25.75
C ARG A 207 4.19 -3.48 24.87
N ASP A 208 5.25 -4.04 24.29
CA ASP A 208 6.24 -3.30 23.54
C ASP A 208 5.62 -2.61 22.31
N THR A 209 6.18 -1.47 21.95
CA THR A 209 5.88 -0.78 20.68
C THR A 209 6.76 -1.39 19.60
N PRO A 210 6.24 -2.14 18.61
CA PRO A 210 7.08 -2.87 17.67
C PRO A 210 7.89 -1.96 16.76
N ASN A 211 9.07 -2.45 16.33
CA ASN A 211 9.85 -1.82 15.27
C ASN A 211 9.02 -1.68 13.99
N GLY A 212 9.24 -0.62 13.25
CA GLY A 212 8.59 -0.47 11.96
C GLY A 212 8.53 0.98 11.50
N THR A 213 8.08 1.13 10.27
CA THR A 213 7.79 2.43 9.68
C THR A 213 6.28 2.61 9.66
N TYR A 214 5.82 3.53 10.46
CA TYR A 214 4.43 3.93 10.61
C TYR A 214 4.24 5.34 10.05
N TYR A 215 2.98 5.81 10.00
CA TYR A 215 2.68 7.19 9.65
C TYR A 215 1.42 7.68 10.37
N VAL A 216 1.32 8.98 10.55
CA VAL A 216 0.16 9.59 11.19
C VAL A 216 -1.12 9.29 10.39
N GLN A 217 -2.09 8.67 11.05
CA GLN A 217 -3.39 8.29 10.46
C GLN A 217 -4.47 9.34 10.75
N ASP A 218 -4.54 9.80 12.00
CA ASP A 218 -5.41 10.89 12.43
C ASP A 218 -4.90 11.55 13.71
N LYS A 219 -5.57 12.63 14.11
CA LYS A 219 -5.25 13.39 15.35
C LYS A 219 -6.53 13.71 16.10
N SER A 220 -6.45 13.65 17.42
CA SER A 220 -7.54 14.04 18.31
C SER A 220 -7.02 14.88 19.47
N LEU A 221 -7.73 15.96 19.80
CA LEU A 221 -7.38 16.80 20.97
C LEU A 221 -7.57 16.06 22.28
N ASP A 222 -8.57 15.18 22.36
CA ASP A 222 -8.92 14.38 23.53
C ASP A 222 -9.41 12.99 23.10
N VAL A 223 -8.87 11.94 23.71
CA VAL A 223 -9.25 10.54 23.46
C VAL A 223 -9.39 9.81 24.78
N VAL A 224 -10.45 9.02 24.93
CA VAL A 224 -10.55 8.04 26.03
C VAL A 224 -9.90 6.74 25.57
N MET A 225 -8.77 6.42 26.13
CA MET A 225 -8.14 5.11 25.96
C MET A 225 -8.69 4.14 26.98
N ASP A 226 -9.30 3.06 26.52
CA ASP A 226 -10.02 2.09 27.34
C ASP A 226 -9.56 0.66 26.96
N SER A 227 -8.88 0.00 27.89
CA SER A 227 -8.36 -1.35 27.70
C SER A 227 -9.46 -2.39 27.45
N ALA A 228 -10.69 -2.11 27.83
CA ALA A 228 -11.82 -3.00 27.57
C ALA A 228 -12.15 -3.12 26.07
N THR A 229 -11.76 -2.13 25.26
CA THR A 229 -11.98 -2.14 23.79
C THR A 229 -11.19 -3.23 23.06
N TYR A 230 -10.10 -3.72 23.63
CA TYR A 230 -9.30 -4.84 23.12
C TYR A 230 -9.27 -6.06 24.05
N GLY A 231 -10.30 -6.19 24.93
CA GLY A 231 -10.55 -7.38 25.73
C GLY A 231 -9.83 -7.46 27.08
N VAL A 232 -9.18 -6.39 27.53
CA VAL A 232 -8.55 -6.32 28.86
C VAL A 232 -9.49 -5.58 29.82
N PRO A 233 -10.15 -6.27 30.81
CA PRO A 233 -11.07 -5.61 31.74
C PRO A 233 -10.36 -4.50 32.52
N ASN A 234 -11.02 -3.34 32.70
CA ASN A 234 -10.46 -2.21 33.43
C ASN A 234 -10.13 -2.52 34.90
N SER A 235 -10.77 -3.56 35.47
CA SER A 235 -10.50 -4.06 36.81
C SER A 235 -9.29 -5.00 36.91
N SER A 236 -8.68 -5.39 35.79
CA SER A 236 -7.50 -6.24 35.78
C SER A 236 -6.23 -5.44 36.10
N PRO A 237 -5.12 -6.09 36.54
CA PRO A 237 -3.85 -5.39 36.80
C PRO A 237 -3.31 -4.59 35.62
N ASP A 238 -3.60 -5.03 34.38
CA ASP A 238 -3.24 -4.34 33.15
C ASP A 238 -4.39 -3.51 32.54
N GLY A 239 -5.52 -3.42 33.27
CA GLY A 239 -6.68 -2.65 32.85
C GLY A 239 -6.49 -1.16 33.08
N TYR A 240 -7.01 -0.34 32.16
CA TYR A 240 -7.02 1.10 32.32
C TYR A 240 -8.19 1.74 31.57
N ARG A 241 -8.55 2.91 32.04
CA ARG A 241 -9.38 3.87 31.32
C ARG A 241 -8.86 5.26 31.63
N VAL A 242 -8.27 5.92 30.64
CA VAL A 242 -7.58 7.20 30.82
C VAL A 242 -7.94 8.17 29.71
N HIS A 243 -8.12 9.45 30.07
CA HIS A 243 -8.19 10.54 29.11
C HIS A 243 -6.78 10.96 28.73
N VAL A 244 -6.48 10.95 27.45
CA VAL A 244 -5.24 11.46 26.90
C VAL A 244 -5.53 12.64 25.98
N GLN A 245 -4.65 13.62 25.99
CA GLN A 245 -4.76 14.82 25.19
C GLN A 245 -3.68 14.86 24.13
N LEU A 246 -3.95 15.62 23.04
CA LEU A 246 -3.00 15.85 21.96
C LEU A 246 -2.52 14.52 21.35
N ALA A 247 -3.48 13.64 21.04
CA ALA A 247 -3.23 12.29 20.58
C ALA A 247 -3.05 12.25 19.06
N VAL A 248 -1.92 11.74 18.61
CA VAL A 248 -1.57 11.54 17.19
C VAL A 248 -1.46 10.05 16.93
N ARG A 249 -2.44 9.47 16.24
CA ARG A 249 -2.50 8.02 15.97
C ARG A 249 -1.56 7.64 14.85
N PHE A 250 -0.77 6.59 15.04
CA PHE A 250 0.18 6.13 14.03
C PHE A 250 -0.01 4.68 13.59
N ASP A 251 -0.83 3.88 14.28
CA ASP A 251 -1.13 2.50 13.87
C ASP A 251 -2.62 2.15 14.00
N ASN A 252 -3.01 0.98 13.49
CA ASN A 252 -4.40 0.49 13.56
C ASN A 252 -4.70 -0.27 14.86
N SER A 253 -3.68 -0.65 15.64
CA SER A 253 -3.86 -1.28 16.94
C SER A 253 -4.26 -0.28 18.04
N GLY A 254 -4.21 1.02 17.75
CA GLY A 254 -4.62 2.09 18.64
C GLY A 254 -3.47 2.70 19.43
N ASN A 255 -2.26 2.71 18.87
CA ASN A 255 -1.13 3.40 19.45
C ASN A 255 -1.05 4.86 18.98
N TYR A 256 -0.66 5.73 19.89
CA TYR A 256 -0.59 7.18 19.71
C TYR A 256 0.72 7.73 20.25
N VAL A 257 1.20 8.82 19.64
CA VAL A 257 2.07 9.78 20.32
C VAL A 257 1.15 10.76 21.05
N HIS A 258 1.30 10.94 22.37
CA HIS A 258 0.37 11.76 23.13
C HIS A 258 0.96 12.40 24.40
N SER A 259 0.26 13.38 24.94
CA SER A 259 0.57 13.99 26.24
C SER A 259 0.38 12.98 27.36
N ALA A 260 1.44 12.77 28.18
CA ALA A 260 1.43 11.86 29.31
C ALA A 260 2.08 12.49 30.56
N PRO A 261 1.39 13.46 31.23
CA PRO A 261 1.94 14.14 32.38
C PRO A 261 2.25 13.22 33.56
N TRP A 262 1.59 12.05 33.64
CA TRP A 262 1.78 11.07 34.71
C TRP A 262 3.09 10.25 34.59
N SER A 263 3.76 10.27 33.44
CA SER A 263 4.98 9.51 33.18
C SER A 263 6.21 10.38 32.86
N VAL A 264 6.15 11.68 33.11
CA VAL A 264 7.28 12.61 32.81
C VAL A 264 8.57 12.18 33.49
N ALA A 265 8.48 11.59 34.71
CA ALA A 265 9.66 11.10 35.43
C ALA A 265 10.27 9.81 34.82
N ASP A 266 9.54 9.14 33.94
CA ASP A 266 9.99 7.92 33.24
C ASP A 266 10.50 8.21 31.82
N GLN A 267 10.05 9.30 31.22
CA GLN A 267 10.42 9.72 29.88
C GLN A 267 11.93 9.98 29.77
N GLY A 268 12.57 9.43 28.76
CA GLY A 268 14.02 9.43 28.60
C GLY A 268 14.78 8.42 29.46
N ILE A 269 14.07 7.60 30.26
CA ILE A 269 14.69 6.68 31.24
C ILE A 269 14.23 5.24 31.04
N ARG A 270 12.89 5.01 30.91
CA ARG A 270 12.32 3.67 30.80
C ARG A 270 10.93 3.67 30.17
N ASN A 271 10.52 2.50 29.70
CA ASN A 271 9.21 2.28 29.09
C ASN A 271 8.15 1.87 30.14
N VAL A 272 7.01 2.57 30.12
CA VAL A 272 5.92 2.32 31.11
C VAL A 272 4.53 2.31 30.47
N SER A 273 4.39 2.57 29.16
CA SER A 273 3.10 2.57 28.46
C SER A 273 2.61 1.16 28.09
N HIS A 274 1.49 1.09 27.38
CA HIS A 274 0.93 -0.16 26.82
C HIS A 274 1.10 -0.24 25.28
N GLY A 275 2.04 0.53 24.71
CA GLY A 275 2.34 0.60 23.28
C GLY A 275 2.41 2.03 22.75
N CYS A 276 1.74 2.99 23.38
CA CYS A 276 1.81 4.40 23.00
C CYS A 276 3.19 5.01 23.26
N ILE A 277 3.50 6.09 22.55
CA ILE A 277 4.67 6.94 22.79
C ILE A 277 4.24 8.09 23.68
N ASN A 278 4.63 8.02 24.96
CA ASN A 278 4.36 9.02 25.98
C ASN A 278 5.43 10.12 25.92
N ILE A 279 5.01 11.37 25.76
CA ILE A 279 5.88 12.55 25.85
C ILE A 279 5.28 13.59 26.79
N SER A 280 6.06 14.62 27.16
CA SER A 280 5.60 15.68 28.03
C SER A 280 4.43 16.47 27.41
N PRO A 281 3.58 17.14 28.21
CA PRO A 281 2.51 17.98 27.67
C PRO A 281 3.00 19.07 26.71
N THR A 282 4.17 19.65 26.98
CA THR A 282 4.78 20.69 26.14
C THR A 282 5.22 20.11 24.79
N ASP A 283 5.91 18.96 24.82
CA ASP A 283 6.40 18.27 23.63
C ASP A 283 5.24 17.71 22.80
N ALA A 284 4.21 17.18 23.46
CA ALA A 284 2.99 16.70 22.80
C ALA A 284 2.24 17.82 22.08
N LYS A 285 2.23 19.03 22.66
CA LYS A 285 1.63 20.17 21.96
C LYS A 285 2.38 20.52 20.71
N TRP A 286 3.72 20.58 20.78
CA TRP A 286 4.55 20.83 19.61
C TRP A 286 4.36 19.73 18.56
N PHE A 287 4.38 18.45 18.96
CA PHE A 287 4.19 17.31 18.06
C PHE A 287 2.82 17.34 17.39
N TYR A 288 1.77 17.56 18.16
CA TYR A 288 0.39 17.66 17.66
C TYR A 288 0.22 18.81 16.65
N ASP A 289 0.82 19.96 16.91
CA ASP A 289 0.69 21.14 16.05
C ASP A 289 1.43 20.98 14.71
N ASN A 290 2.53 20.22 14.68
CA ASN A 290 3.41 20.11 13.52
C ASN A 290 3.14 18.87 12.68
N PHE A 291 2.86 17.70 13.29
CA PHE A 291 2.61 16.46 12.55
C PHE A 291 1.21 16.43 11.95
N GLY A 292 1.12 16.00 10.68
CA GLY A 292 -0.12 15.83 9.91
C GLY A 292 -0.28 14.41 9.39
N VAL A 293 -1.47 14.11 8.85
CA VAL A 293 -1.76 12.79 8.26
C VAL A 293 -0.76 12.47 7.17
N GLY A 294 -0.08 11.33 7.29
CA GLY A 294 0.93 10.86 6.35
C GLY A 294 2.37 11.16 6.74
N ASP A 295 2.63 11.92 7.83
CA ASP A 295 4.00 12.09 8.31
C ASP A 295 4.53 10.80 8.93
N PRO A 296 5.75 10.34 8.58
CA PRO A 296 6.30 9.10 9.07
C PRO A 296 6.72 9.17 10.54
N ILE A 297 6.46 8.04 11.24
CA ILE A 297 6.94 7.76 12.59
C ILE A 297 7.66 6.41 12.52
N VAL A 298 8.97 6.40 12.71
CA VAL A 298 9.81 5.22 12.62
C VAL A 298 10.19 4.77 14.03
N ILE A 299 9.97 3.50 14.36
CA ILE A 299 10.33 2.90 15.64
C ILE A 299 11.52 1.98 15.45
N THR A 300 12.55 2.19 16.24
CA THR A 300 13.82 1.47 16.15
C THR A 300 14.22 0.88 17.51
N ASN A 301 15.13 -0.11 17.50
CA ASN A 301 15.73 -0.74 18.68
C ASN A 301 14.69 -1.32 19.67
N SER A 302 13.54 -1.76 19.15
CA SER A 302 12.47 -2.40 19.92
C SER A 302 12.28 -3.85 19.46
N VAL A 303 11.15 -4.47 19.82
CA VAL A 303 10.83 -5.83 19.38
C VAL A 303 10.49 -5.85 17.88
N PRO A 304 10.74 -6.98 17.16
CA PRO A 304 10.32 -7.10 15.77
C PRO A 304 8.82 -6.87 15.61
N ALA A 305 8.41 -6.22 14.48
CA ALA A 305 7.03 -6.13 14.11
C ALA A 305 6.42 -7.53 13.91
N THR A 306 5.24 -7.76 14.47
CA THR A 306 4.42 -8.91 14.12
C THR A 306 3.50 -8.49 12.97
N GLN A 307 3.41 -9.30 11.91
CA GLN A 307 2.50 -9.01 10.80
C GLN A 307 1.07 -8.85 11.32
N GLY A 308 0.35 -7.82 10.86
CA GLY A 308 -1.09 -7.71 11.01
C GLY A 308 -1.63 -6.57 11.89
N ASP A 309 -0.82 -5.57 12.28
CA ASP A 309 -1.32 -4.39 12.99
C ASP A 309 -1.90 -3.29 12.07
N GLY A 310 -1.92 -3.51 10.74
CA GLY A 310 -2.60 -2.67 9.76
C GLY A 310 -1.83 -1.43 9.29
N THR A 311 -0.56 -1.31 9.62
CA THR A 311 0.37 -0.30 9.09
C THR A 311 1.38 -0.91 8.13
N GLU A 312 0.94 -1.93 7.40
CA GLU A 312 1.78 -2.77 6.55
C GLU A 312 2.32 -2.05 5.30
N ASP A 313 1.83 -0.83 5.02
CA ASP A 313 2.19 -0.07 3.82
C ASP A 313 3.70 0.10 3.62
N TRP A 314 4.47 0.23 4.69
CA TRP A 314 5.92 0.43 4.66
C TRP A 314 6.74 -0.77 5.16
N GLN A 315 6.06 -1.87 5.50
CA GLN A 315 6.68 -3.11 5.99
C GLN A 315 6.60 -4.27 4.98
N ILE A 316 5.97 -4.04 3.81
CA ILE A 316 5.76 -5.00 2.72
C ILE A 316 6.92 -4.96 1.72
#